data_42e358d88bbacc31ed215824bfeac381
#
_entry.id   42e358d88bbacc31ed215824bfeac381
#
_cell.length_a   1.000
_cell.length_b   1.000
_cell.length_c   1.000
_cell.angle_alpha   90.00
_cell.angle_beta   90.00
_cell.angle_gamma   90.00
#
_symmetry.space_group_name_H-M   'P 1'
#
loop_
_entity.id
_entity.type
_entity.pdbx_description
1 polymer ?
#
loop_
_entity_poly.entity_id
_entity_poly.type
_entity_poly.pdbx_seq_one_letter_code
_entity_poly.pdbx_strand_id
1 'polypeptide(L)'
;PAGGANPSPPVGPALGQHGLNIMDFCNAFNEKTKEVEKGLKVPVEITVFEDRTFTFITKSPPASILLKKAASIPKGSGEPNRTKVARISLEKVKEIAEMKMEDLNSNDIESAIKVISGTARSMGIEIKGVSDSGQEIVAPEEAVPADATAEDAAPAEDAAPAEDAAPAED
;
A
#
# COMPACT_ATOMS: atom_id res chain seq x y z
N PRO A 1 1.08 -16.12 0.68
CA PRO A 1 2.23 -15.34 1.11
C PRO A 1 3.52 -15.90 0.52
N ALA A 2 4.41 -15.04 0.02
CA ALA A 2 5.70 -15.43 -0.51
C ALA A 2 6.55 -16.12 0.55
N GLY A 3 7.20 -17.25 0.19
CA GLY A 3 8.06 -18.03 1.07
C GLY A 3 7.37 -18.65 2.29
N GLY A 4 6.04 -18.62 2.35
CA GLY A 4 5.26 -19.10 3.50
C GLY A 4 3.95 -19.78 3.11
N ALA A 5 3.88 -20.37 1.92
CA ALA A 5 2.71 -21.16 1.54
C ALA A 5 2.64 -22.43 2.40
N ASN A 6 1.46 -22.71 2.92
CA ASN A 6 1.17 -23.89 3.71
C ASN A 6 -0.17 -24.52 3.29
N PRO A 7 -0.47 -25.75 3.68
CA PRO A 7 -1.70 -26.46 3.33
C PRO A 7 -2.98 -25.85 3.91
N SER A 8 -2.87 -24.84 4.78
CA SER A 8 -4.04 -24.18 5.37
C SER A 8 -4.87 -23.41 4.35
N PRO A 9 -6.14 -23.09 4.65
CA PRO A 9 -6.94 -22.22 3.80
C PRO A 9 -6.22 -20.89 3.51
N PRO A 10 -6.28 -20.38 2.27
CA PRO A 10 -7.12 -20.82 1.15
C PRO A 10 -6.52 -21.88 0.22
N VAL A 11 -5.23 -22.24 0.37
CA VAL A 11 -4.48 -23.10 -0.57
C VAL A 11 -5.00 -24.54 -0.59
N GLY A 12 -5.14 -25.13 0.62
CA GLY A 12 -5.57 -26.52 0.78
C GLY A 12 -6.90 -26.84 0.09
N PRO A 13 -7.98 -26.15 0.41
CA PRO A 13 -9.28 -26.40 -0.21
C PRO A 13 -9.27 -26.21 -1.74
N ALA A 14 -8.58 -25.17 -2.23
CA ALA A 14 -8.52 -24.87 -3.66
C ALA A 14 -7.82 -25.99 -4.46
N LEU A 15 -6.69 -26.49 -3.98
CA LEU A 15 -5.95 -27.55 -4.63
C LEU A 15 -6.57 -28.95 -4.38
N GLY A 16 -7.13 -29.13 -3.19
CA GLY A 16 -7.77 -30.40 -2.80
C GLY A 16 -8.99 -30.74 -3.65
N GLN A 17 -9.77 -29.75 -4.07
CA GLN A 17 -10.92 -29.95 -4.99
C GLN A 17 -10.50 -30.53 -6.33
N HIS A 18 -9.28 -30.26 -6.78
CA HIS A 18 -8.71 -30.76 -8.02
C HIS A 18 -7.84 -32.02 -7.84
N GLY A 19 -7.74 -32.53 -6.61
CA GLY A 19 -6.99 -33.75 -6.30
C GLY A 19 -5.46 -33.62 -6.48
N LEU A 20 -4.94 -32.39 -6.38
CA LEU A 20 -3.51 -32.10 -6.50
C LEU A 20 -2.75 -32.36 -5.19
N ASN A 21 -1.45 -32.67 -5.32
CA ASN A 21 -0.58 -32.76 -4.16
C ASN A 21 -0.24 -31.34 -3.63
N ILE A 22 -0.85 -31.02 -2.50
CA ILE A 22 -0.74 -29.69 -1.86
C ILE A 22 0.70 -29.41 -1.40
N MET A 23 1.39 -30.44 -0.91
CA MET A 23 2.76 -30.29 -0.38
C MET A 23 3.76 -29.98 -1.48
N ASP A 24 3.64 -30.65 -2.62
CA ASP A 24 4.51 -30.41 -3.79
C ASP A 24 4.34 -28.98 -4.31
N PHE A 25 3.09 -28.50 -4.38
CA PHE A 25 2.82 -27.12 -4.73
C PHE A 25 3.44 -26.13 -3.73
N CYS A 26 3.23 -26.35 -2.43
CA CYS A 26 3.77 -25.46 -1.40
C CYS A 26 5.29 -25.38 -1.44
N ASN A 27 5.97 -26.49 -1.63
CA ASN A 27 7.43 -26.55 -1.75
C ASN A 27 7.92 -25.80 -2.98
N ALA A 28 7.36 -26.12 -4.16
CA ALA A 28 7.73 -25.48 -5.41
C ALA A 28 7.43 -23.95 -5.41
N PHE A 29 6.29 -23.54 -4.85
CA PHE A 29 5.95 -22.14 -4.69
C PHE A 29 6.91 -21.41 -3.75
N ASN A 30 7.21 -22.00 -2.59
CA ASN A 30 8.11 -21.41 -1.61
C ASN A 30 9.53 -21.27 -2.19
N GLU A 31 9.98 -22.25 -2.98
CA GLU A 31 11.27 -22.15 -3.69
C GLU A 31 11.29 -21.01 -4.70
N LYS A 32 10.25 -20.89 -5.52
CA LYS A 32 10.16 -19.86 -6.56
C LYS A 32 9.99 -18.44 -5.97
N THR A 33 9.44 -18.33 -4.78
CA THR A 33 9.19 -17.03 -4.12
C THR A 33 10.21 -16.70 -3.04
N LYS A 34 11.34 -17.40 -2.93
CA LYS A 34 12.40 -17.11 -1.94
C LYS A 34 12.98 -15.71 -2.07
N GLU A 35 13.10 -15.23 -3.31
CA GLU A 35 13.65 -13.90 -3.64
C GLU A 35 12.65 -12.77 -3.41
N VAL A 36 11.36 -13.10 -3.33
CA VAL A 36 10.32 -12.13 -3.06
C VAL A 36 10.24 -11.87 -1.56
N GLU A 37 9.94 -10.63 -1.17
CA GLU A 37 9.79 -10.27 0.25
C GLU A 37 8.80 -11.19 0.97
N LYS A 38 9.25 -11.75 2.07
CA LYS A 38 8.45 -12.68 2.90
C LYS A 38 7.17 -12.01 3.39
N GLY A 39 6.08 -12.72 3.24
CA GLY A 39 4.77 -12.25 3.68
C GLY A 39 3.98 -11.44 2.65
N LEU A 40 4.62 -11.01 1.56
CA LEU A 40 3.92 -10.37 0.45
C LEU A 40 2.98 -11.37 -0.22
N LYS A 41 1.74 -10.98 -0.47
CA LYS A 41 0.78 -11.85 -1.16
C LYS A 41 1.09 -11.83 -2.65
N VAL A 42 1.42 -12.98 -3.21
CA VAL A 42 1.72 -13.18 -4.63
C VAL A 42 0.56 -13.93 -5.26
N PRO A 43 -0.07 -13.40 -6.31
CA PRO A 43 -1.07 -14.12 -7.08
C PRO A 43 -0.40 -15.25 -7.88
N VAL A 44 -1.09 -16.37 -7.96
CA VAL A 44 -0.64 -17.54 -8.70
C VAL A 44 -1.75 -18.02 -9.61
N GLU A 45 -1.42 -18.28 -10.85
CA GLU A 45 -2.28 -18.94 -11.80
C GLU A 45 -1.81 -20.39 -11.95
N ILE A 46 -2.70 -21.32 -11.63
CA ILE A 46 -2.39 -22.76 -11.63
C ILE A 46 -3.21 -23.41 -12.73
N THR A 47 -2.50 -24.04 -13.67
CA THR A 47 -3.12 -24.87 -14.70
C THR A 47 -3.02 -26.34 -14.28
N VAL A 48 -4.17 -26.99 -14.18
CA VAL A 48 -4.29 -28.39 -13.77
C VAL A 48 -4.56 -29.22 -15.00
N PHE A 49 -3.82 -30.31 -15.18
CA PHE A 49 -4.01 -31.28 -16.25
C PHE A 49 -4.82 -32.50 -15.76
N GLU A 50 -5.40 -33.25 -16.67
CA GLU A 50 -6.17 -34.46 -16.37
C GLU A 50 -5.37 -35.53 -15.62
N ASP A 51 -4.05 -35.56 -15.86
CA ASP A 51 -3.10 -36.43 -15.17
C ASP A 51 -2.81 -36.06 -13.73
N ARG A 52 -3.56 -35.08 -13.17
CA ARG A 52 -3.31 -34.50 -11.85
C ARG A 52 -1.94 -33.85 -11.70
N THR A 53 -1.27 -33.57 -12.81
CA THR A 53 -0.10 -32.70 -12.84
C THR A 53 -0.53 -31.24 -12.89
N PHE A 54 0.34 -30.33 -12.45
CA PHE A 54 0.04 -28.91 -12.46
C PHE A 54 1.25 -28.12 -12.95
N THR A 55 0.96 -27.01 -13.59
CA THR A 55 1.94 -25.95 -13.84
C THR A 55 1.44 -24.68 -13.18
N PHE A 56 2.34 -23.84 -12.69
CA PHE A 56 1.95 -22.58 -12.08
C PHE A 56 2.86 -21.44 -12.53
N ILE A 57 2.22 -20.27 -12.68
CA ILE A 57 2.86 -19.01 -13.00
C ILE A 57 2.62 -18.05 -11.83
N THR A 58 3.68 -17.46 -11.33
CA THR A 58 3.60 -16.42 -10.29
C THR A 58 3.49 -15.06 -10.98
N LYS A 59 2.49 -14.25 -10.59
CA LYS A 59 2.32 -12.88 -11.07
C LYS A 59 2.90 -11.88 -10.08
N SER A 60 3.12 -10.67 -10.52
CA SER A 60 3.59 -9.59 -9.64
C SER A 60 2.57 -9.30 -8.53
N PRO A 61 3.00 -8.81 -7.36
CA PRO A 61 2.09 -8.53 -6.25
C PRO A 61 0.95 -7.58 -6.64
N PRO A 62 -0.25 -7.71 -6.03
CA PRO A 62 -1.37 -6.84 -6.34
C PRO A 62 -1.04 -5.37 -6.12
N ALA A 63 -1.48 -4.50 -7.04
CA ALA A 63 -1.24 -3.05 -6.97
C ALA A 63 -1.70 -2.45 -5.63
N SER A 64 -2.80 -2.95 -5.06
CA SER A 64 -3.31 -2.51 -3.76
C SER A 64 -2.34 -2.77 -2.60
N ILE A 65 -1.54 -3.84 -2.67
CA ILE A 65 -0.54 -4.17 -1.64
C ILE A 65 0.69 -3.29 -1.82
N LEU A 66 1.16 -3.11 -3.06
CA LEU A 66 2.27 -2.23 -3.39
C LEU A 66 1.98 -0.78 -3.00
N LEU A 67 0.77 -0.28 -3.30
CA LEU A 67 0.32 1.05 -2.91
C LEU A 67 0.26 1.22 -1.39
N LYS A 68 -0.25 0.24 -0.65
CA LYS A 68 -0.24 0.27 0.83
C LYS A 68 1.18 0.32 1.39
N LYS A 69 2.09 -0.46 0.81
CA LYS A 69 3.50 -0.45 1.20
C LYS A 69 4.15 0.91 0.91
N ALA A 70 3.95 1.45 -0.30
CA ALA A 70 4.47 2.76 -0.71
C ALA A 70 3.93 3.91 0.15
N ALA A 71 2.66 3.81 0.57
CA ALA A 71 2.01 4.77 1.46
C ALA A 71 2.27 4.53 2.96
N SER A 72 2.90 3.40 3.31
CA SER A 72 3.14 2.96 4.70
C SER A 72 1.85 2.87 5.53
N ILE A 73 0.74 2.42 4.93
CA ILE A 73 -0.55 2.27 5.60
C ILE A 73 -0.96 0.80 5.73
N PRO A 74 -1.55 0.41 6.86
CA PRO A 74 -2.01 -0.97 7.06
C PRO A 74 -3.26 -1.30 6.26
N LYS A 75 -4.14 -0.31 6.05
CA LYS A 75 -5.44 -0.49 5.39
C LYS A 75 -5.84 0.74 4.58
N GLY A 76 -6.53 0.53 3.46
CA GLY A 76 -7.15 1.60 2.70
C GLY A 76 -8.39 2.18 3.39
N SER A 77 -8.91 3.30 2.86
CA SER A 77 -10.13 3.94 3.35
C SER A 77 -11.36 3.05 3.17
N GLY A 78 -12.25 3.10 4.14
CA GLY A 78 -13.60 2.53 4.01
C GLY A 78 -14.53 3.40 3.15
N GLU A 79 -14.28 4.72 3.13
CA GLU A 79 -15.01 5.71 2.35
C GLU A 79 -14.05 6.53 1.47
N PRO A 80 -13.51 5.94 0.38
CA PRO A 80 -12.40 6.52 -0.38
C PRO A 80 -12.73 7.87 -1.04
N ASN A 81 -13.99 8.15 -1.32
CA ASN A 81 -14.42 9.41 -1.90
C ASN A 81 -14.41 10.57 -0.89
N ARG A 82 -14.68 10.29 0.38
CA ARG A 82 -14.76 11.29 1.45
C ARG A 82 -13.47 11.39 2.25
N THR A 83 -12.94 10.22 2.63
CA THR A 83 -11.79 10.14 3.54
C THR A 83 -10.56 9.66 2.79
N LYS A 84 -9.60 10.55 2.60
CA LYS A 84 -8.29 10.20 2.06
C LYS A 84 -7.36 9.79 3.22
N VAL A 85 -6.72 8.63 3.10
CA VAL A 85 -5.90 8.06 4.18
C VAL A 85 -4.41 8.30 4.00
N ALA A 86 -3.96 8.54 2.77
CA ALA A 86 -2.56 8.78 2.49
C ALA A 86 -2.35 9.57 1.19
N ARG A 87 -1.12 10.09 1.03
CA ARG A 87 -0.65 10.74 -0.20
C ARG A 87 0.66 10.11 -0.65
N ILE A 88 0.76 9.83 -1.93
CA ILE A 88 1.95 9.23 -2.55
C ILE A 88 2.45 10.16 -3.66
N SER A 89 3.76 10.20 -3.89
CA SER A 89 4.35 10.90 -5.03
C SER A 89 4.11 10.12 -6.33
N LEU A 90 4.07 10.84 -7.45
CA LEU A 90 3.94 10.25 -8.78
C LEU A 90 5.11 9.29 -9.09
N GLU A 91 6.31 9.59 -8.59
CA GLU A 91 7.50 8.74 -8.77
C GLU A 91 7.28 7.32 -8.24
N LYS A 92 6.76 7.18 -7.01
CA LYS A 92 6.44 5.86 -6.44
C LYS A 92 5.37 5.11 -7.23
N VAL A 93 4.44 5.84 -7.84
CA VAL A 93 3.43 5.24 -8.72
C VAL A 93 4.06 4.76 -10.03
N LYS A 94 5.04 5.50 -10.57
CA LYS A 94 5.82 5.09 -11.75
C LYS A 94 6.61 3.81 -11.49
N GLU A 95 7.32 3.72 -10.36
CA GLU A 95 8.03 2.50 -9.94
C GLU A 95 7.09 1.27 -9.86
N ILE A 96 5.91 1.45 -9.28
CA ILE A 96 4.91 0.38 -9.21
C ILE A 96 4.40 0.01 -10.61
N ALA A 97 4.23 1.00 -11.50
CA ALA A 97 3.79 0.77 -12.87
C ALA A 97 4.82 -0.04 -13.65
N GLU A 98 6.10 0.30 -13.53
CA GLU A 98 7.20 -0.43 -14.17
C GLU A 98 7.27 -1.88 -13.70
N MET A 99 7.19 -2.12 -12.38
CA MET A 99 7.16 -3.48 -11.82
C MET A 99 5.97 -4.32 -12.29
N LYS A 100 4.88 -3.69 -12.70
CA LYS A 100 3.64 -4.36 -13.11
C LYS A 100 3.40 -4.40 -14.62
N MET A 101 4.29 -3.80 -15.41
CA MET A 101 4.11 -3.74 -16.88
C MET A 101 3.87 -5.09 -17.52
N GLU A 102 4.53 -6.14 -17.03
CA GLU A 102 4.37 -7.51 -17.55
C GLU A 102 2.96 -8.08 -17.29
N ASP A 103 2.30 -7.67 -16.22
CA ASP A 103 0.99 -8.17 -15.81
C ASP A 103 -0.17 -7.27 -16.28
N LEU A 104 0.12 -6.03 -16.67
CA LEU A 104 -0.88 -5.05 -17.07
C LEU A 104 -1.15 -5.13 -18.58
N ASN A 105 -2.41 -4.95 -18.96
CA ASN A 105 -2.80 -4.78 -20.35
C ASN A 105 -2.59 -3.31 -20.79
N SER A 106 -1.37 -2.84 -20.70
CA SER A 106 -0.98 -1.48 -21.12
C SER A 106 0.32 -1.54 -21.90
N ASN A 107 0.36 -0.83 -23.03
CA ASN A 107 1.55 -0.76 -23.87
C ASN A 107 2.50 0.35 -23.39
N ASP A 108 1.96 1.37 -22.71
CA ASP A 108 2.68 2.56 -22.28
C ASP A 108 2.67 2.69 -20.76
N ILE A 109 3.76 3.24 -20.23
CA ILE A 109 3.90 3.53 -18.79
C ILE A 109 2.83 4.51 -18.32
N GLU A 110 2.47 5.51 -19.15
CA GLU A 110 1.42 6.47 -18.82
C GLU A 110 0.05 5.78 -18.64
N SER A 111 -0.26 4.81 -19.50
CA SER A 111 -1.48 4.01 -19.39
C SER A 111 -1.46 3.14 -18.14
N ALA A 112 -0.31 2.55 -17.80
CA ALA A 112 -0.12 1.80 -16.57
C ALA A 112 -0.30 2.68 -15.32
N ILE A 113 0.25 3.90 -15.33
CA ILE A 113 0.07 4.89 -14.26
C ILE A 113 -1.42 5.22 -14.06
N LYS A 114 -2.18 5.40 -15.15
CA LYS A 114 -3.63 5.66 -15.07
C LYS A 114 -4.39 4.50 -14.41
N VAL A 115 -4.04 3.26 -14.75
CA VAL A 115 -4.66 2.05 -14.13
C VAL A 115 -4.35 2.00 -12.64
N ILE A 116 -3.10 2.24 -12.24
CA ILE A 116 -2.68 2.23 -10.85
C ILE A 116 -3.26 3.41 -10.08
N SER A 117 -3.34 4.59 -10.69
CA SER A 117 -3.97 5.77 -10.08
C SER A 117 -5.45 5.54 -9.80
N GLY A 118 -6.17 4.87 -10.69
CA GLY A 118 -7.53 4.42 -10.45
C GLY A 118 -7.64 3.50 -9.23
N THR A 119 -6.69 2.58 -9.07
CA THR A 119 -6.63 1.71 -7.89
C THR A 119 -6.33 2.50 -6.62
N ALA A 120 -5.38 3.44 -6.65
CA ALA A 120 -5.05 4.32 -5.52
C ALA A 120 -6.27 5.15 -5.10
N ARG A 121 -6.99 5.73 -6.06
CA ARG A 121 -8.23 6.48 -5.83
C ARG A 121 -9.29 5.63 -5.12
N SER A 122 -9.50 4.40 -5.58
CA SER A 122 -10.45 3.47 -4.96
C SER A 122 -10.08 3.06 -3.53
N MET A 123 -8.83 3.25 -3.13
CA MET A 123 -8.32 3.01 -1.77
C MET A 123 -8.27 4.27 -0.91
N GLY A 124 -8.65 5.43 -1.45
CA GLY A 124 -8.55 6.71 -0.75
C GLY A 124 -7.11 7.22 -0.62
N ILE A 125 -6.25 6.89 -1.58
CA ILE A 125 -4.88 7.37 -1.65
C ILE A 125 -4.81 8.46 -2.72
N GLU A 126 -4.33 9.64 -2.36
CA GLU A 126 -4.09 10.76 -3.29
C GLU A 126 -2.68 10.65 -3.89
N ILE A 127 -2.57 10.99 -5.16
CA ILE A 127 -1.28 11.05 -5.86
C ILE A 127 -0.94 12.51 -6.09
N LYS A 128 0.20 12.96 -5.57
CA LYS A 128 0.71 14.30 -5.82
C LYS A 128 1.09 14.43 -7.29
N GLY A 129 0.55 15.45 -7.96
CA GLY A 129 0.85 15.73 -9.39
C GLY A 129 -0.12 15.06 -10.38
N VAL A 130 -1.16 14.37 -9.91
CA VAL A 130 -2.20 13.81 -10.78
C VAL A 130 -3.55 14.39 -10.36
N SER A 131 -4.30 14.94 -11.31
CA SER A 131 -5.67 15.36 -11.09
C SER A 131 -6.57 14.16 -10.79
N ASP A 132 -7.71 14.40 -10.17
CA ASP A 132 -8.73 13.37 -9.84
C ASP A 132 -9.25 12.62 -11.09
N SER A 133 -8.98 13.15 -12.29
CA SER A 133 -9.25 12.53 -13.60
C SER A 133 -8.10 11.65 -14.12
N GLY A 134 -6.98 11.51 -13.41
CA GLY A 134 -5.83 10.72 -13.85
C GLY A 134 -4.93 11.42 -14.89
N GLN A 135 -5.11 12.72 -15.11
CA GLN A 135 -4.24 13.52 -15.95
C GLN A 135 -3.13 14.15 -15.10
N GLU A 136 -1.91 14.11 -15.61
CA GLU A 136 -0.76 14.78 -15.01
C GLU A 136 -0.99 16.30 -15.00
N ILE A 137 -1.14 16.88 -13.82
CA ILE A 137 -1.10 18.32 -13.67
C ILE A 137 0.37 18.68 -13.60
N VAL A 138 0.91 19.21 -14.69
CA VAL A 138 2.15 19.95 -14.65
C VAL A 138 1.85 21.24 -13.90
N ALA A 139 1.91 21.17 -12.57
CA ALA A 139 1.89 22.38 -11.77
C ALA A 139 3.21 23.12 -12.02
N PRO A 140 3.19 24.43 -12.31
CA PRO A 140 4.41 25.20 -12.27
C PRO A 140 4.99 25.10 -10.87
N GLU A 141 6.29 24.89 -10.84
CA GLU A 141 7.14 24.91 -9.66
C GLU A 141 6.92 26.22 -8.91
N GLU A 142 5.98 26.24 -7.96
CA GLU A 142 5.88 27.33 -7.02
C GLU A 142 6.86 27.11 -5.88
N ALA A 143 7.87 27.97 -5.94
CA ALA A 143 8.87 28.26 -4.96
C ALA A 143 8.38 28.09 -3.51
N VAL A 144 9.19 27.37 -2.75
CA VAL A 144 9.28 27.46 -1.29
C VAL A 144 9.38 28.92 -0.86
N PRO A 145 8.53 29.45 -0.01
CA PRO A 145 8.93 30.58 0.80
C PRO A 145 9.74 30.01 1.97
N ALA A 146 11.05 30.14 1.88
CA ALA A 146 11.89 30.19 3.04
C ALA A 146 11.58 31.48 3.80
N ASP A 147 11.73 31.35 5.11
CA ASP A 147 11.84 32.46 6.05
C ASP A 147 10.55 33.05 6.64
N ALA A 148 10.35 32.67 7.89
CA ALA A 148 9.95 33.58 8.92
C ALA A 148 10.71 33.17 10.19
N THR A 149 11.86 33.80 10.30
CA THR A 149 12.66 33.94 11.50
C THR A 149 11.81 34.34 12.70
N ALA A 150 12.15 33.72 13.80
CA ALA A 150 11.82 34.15 15.14
C ALA A 150 12.30 35.58 15.38
N GLU A 151 11.54 36.35 16.12
CA GLU A 151 12.03 37.27 17.14
C GLU A 151 10.87 37.77 17.99
N ASP A 152 11.03 37.42 19.25
CA ASP A 152 11.04 38.34 20.40
C ASP A 152 9.71 38.90 20.89
N ALA A 153 9.35 38.46 22.08
CA ALA A 153 9.07 39.29 23.25
C ALA A 153 8.51 38.48 24.41
N ALA A 154 9.32 38.21 25.38
CA ALA A 154 8.94 38.19 26.79
C ALA A 154 9.31 39.60 27.36
N PRO A 155 9.02 39.98 28.62
CA PRO A 155 8.15 39.45 29.64
C PRO A 155 7.29 40.56 30.33
N ALA A 156 6.40 40.22 31.21
CA ALA A 156 6.01 40.97 32.40
C ALA A 156 5.14 40.06 33.27
N GLU A 157 5.68 39.50 34.32
CA GLU A 157 5.75 39.98 35.72
C GLU A 157 4.43 40.55 36.25
N ASP A 158 4.02 39.89 37.26
CA ASP A 158 3.68 40.34 38.61
C ASP A 158 2.29 39.94 39.09
N ALA A 159 2.32 39.40 40.30
CA ALA A 159 1.43 39.48 41.46
C ALA A 159 0.75 38.16 41.87
N ALA A 160 1.43 37.51 42.80
CA ALA A 160 0.75 36.92 43.97
C ALA A 160 0.55 38.04 45.04
N PRO A 161 -0.09 37.87 46.20
CA PRO A 161 -0.59 36.66 46.85
C PRO A 161 -1.96 36.88 47.59
N ALA A 162 -2.44 35.91 48.30
CA ALA A 162 -3.05 35.87 49.63
C ALA A 162 -3.98 34.66 49.71
N GLU A 163 -3.63 33.67 50.55
CA GLU A 163 -4.05 33.46 51.95
C GLU A 163 -5.58 33.41 52.11
N ASP A 164 -6.14 32.37 52.59
CA ASP A 164 -6.16 31.89 53.97
C ASP A 164 -7.23 30.77 54.13
N ALA A 165 -6.94 29.89 55.10
CA ALA A 165 -7.87 29.20 55.97
C ALA A 165 -8.45 27.83 55.54
N ALA A 166 -7.80 26.83 56.03
CA ALA A 166 -8.48 25.71 56.72
C ALA A 166 -9.05 26.23 58.08
N PRO A 167 -9.87 25.51 58.87
CA PRO A 167 -9.89 24.07 59.05
C PRO A 167 -11.26 23.43 59.42
N ALA A 168 -11.19 22.11 59.71
CA ALA A 168 -11.87 21.36 60.76
C ALA A 168 -13.27 20.79 60.52
N GLU A 169 -13.25 19.46 60.63
CA GLU A 169 -13.95 18.59 61.59
C GLU A 169 -15.49 18.46 61.45
N ASP A 170 -15.98 17.31 61.14
CA ASP A 170 -16.54 16.33 62.08
C ASP A 170 -16.78 14.99 61.33
#